data_0858cd05b3a3f33e31c0f3fc961bb599
#
_entry.id   0858cd05b3a3f33e31c0f3fc961bb599
#
_cell.length_a   1.000
_cell.length_b   1.000
_cell.length_c   1.000
_cell.angle_alpha   90.00
_cell.angle_beta   90.00
_cell.angle_gamma   90.00
#
_symmetry.space_group_name_H-M   'P 1'
#
loop_
_entity.id
_entity.type
_entity.pdbx_description
1 polymer ?
#
loop_
_entity_poly.entity_id
_entity_poly.type
_entity_poly.pdbx_seq_one_letter_code
_entity_poly.pdbx_strand_id
1 'polypeptide(L)'
;DVFNVLLQVLDDGHITDSKGRKVSFKNTVLIMTSNAGAQRIIAPKNLGFLTETTREQDYEKMKSGVMEEVRKIFKPEFINRIDDIIVFKTLEKKEMLEIVQLLSSHLSKRCEKEMELKLHFSNALKEHIVDKYADYKMGARPLKRAIQNVIEDPLAEKILAGEIHAGDQVTIGFRKGQISFDVKN
;
A
#
# COMPACT_ATOMS: atom_id res chain seq x y z
N ASP A 1 2.51 -13.35 -25.56
CA ASP A 1 2.11 -14.73 -25.27
C ASP A 1 1.30 -14.85 -23.96
N VAL A 2 1.70 -14.18 -22.86
CA VAL A 2 0.93 -14.22 -21.59
C VAL A 2 -0.50 -13.68 -21.75
N PHE A 3 -0.70 -12.63 -22.54
CA PHE A 3 -2.03 -12.07 -22.80
C PHE A 3 -2.95 -13.06 -23.52
N ASN A 4 -2.44 -13.91 -24.38
CA ASN A 4 -3.26 -14.92 -25.07
C ASN A 4 -3.74 -16.01 -24.09
N VAL A 5 -2.90 -16.38 -23.13
CA VAL A 5 -3.31 -17.31 -22.05
C VAL A 5 -4.38 -16.69 -21.16
N LEU A 6 -4.24 -15.40 -20.82
CA LEU A 6 -5.25 -14.68 -20.05
C LEU A 6 -6.56 -14.53 -20.80
N LEU A 7 -6.53 -14.27 -22.13
CA LEU A 7 -7.73 -14.25 -22.97
C LEU A 7 -8.43 -15.60 -22.95
N GLN A 8 -7.72 -16.72 -23.04
CA GLN A 8 -8.31 -18.05 -22.94
C GLN A 8 -9.00 -18.27 -21.59
N VAL A 9 -8.40 -17.82 -20.50
CA VAL A 9 -9.03 -17.89 -19.15
C VAL A 9 -10.32 -17.06 -19.11
N LEU A 10 -10.26 -15.83 -19.63
CA LEU A 10 -11.40 -14.90 -19.60
C LEU A 10 -12.55 -15.34 -20.53
N ASP A 11 -12.24 -15.95 -21.67
CA ASP A 11 -13.23 -16.41 -22.65
C ASP A 11 -13.78 -17.79 -22.32
N ASP A 12 -12.89 -18.77 -22.14
CA ASP A 12 -13.24 -20.19 -22.02
C ASP A 12 -13.43 -20.64 -20.57
N GLY A 13 -12.94 -19.84 -19.60
CA GLY A 13 -12.93 -20.20 -18.18
C GLY A 13 -12.01 -21.37 -17.86
N HIS A 14 -11.06 -21.70 -18.71
CA HIS A 14 -10.06 -22.76 -18.49
C HIS A 14 -8.78 -22.50 -19.29
N ILE A 15 -7.69 -23.13 -18.86
CA ILE A 15 -6.45 -23.23 -19.62
C ILE A 15 -6.08 -24.69 -19.85
N THR A 16 -5.33 -24.95 -20.91
CA THR A 16 -4.76 -26.27 -21.17
C THR A 16 -3.28 -26.24 -20.83
N ASP A 17 -2.83 -27.10 -19.92
CA ASP A 17 -1.41 -27.20 -19.55
C ASP A 17 -0.57 -27.86 -20.67
N SER A 18 0.75 -27.85 -20.50
CA SER A 18 1.69 -28.46 -21.48
C SER A 18 1.52 -29.97 -21.66
N LYS A 19 0.77 -30.63 -20.77
CA LYS A 19 0.43 -32.07 -20.84
C LYS A 19 -0.96 -32.33 -21.41
N GLY A 20 -1.64 -31.31 -21.92
CA GLY A 20 -2.99 -31.42 -22.48
C GLY A 20 -4.13 -31.46 -21.47
N ARG A 21 -3.88 -31.21 -20.17
CA ARG A 21 -4.90 -31.24 -19.14
C ARG A 21 -5.59 -29.88 -19.05
N LYS A 22 -6.92 -29.88 -18.98
CA LYS A 22 -7.73 -28.68 -18.78
C LYS A 22 -7.80 -28.30 -17.30
N VAL A 23 -7.42 -27.07 -16.97
CA VAL A 23 -7.54 -26.49 -15.63
C VAL A 23 -8.62 -25.43 -15.64
N SER A 24 -9.67 -25.62 -14.84
CA SER A 24 -10.85 -24.74 -14.81
C SER A 24 -10.62 -23.50 -13.92
N PHE A 25 -11.02 -22.34 -14.42
CA PHE A 25 -11.03 -21.04 -13.72
C PHE A 25 -12.46 -20.52 -13.49
N LYS A 26 -13.50 -21.31 -13.79
CA LYS A 26 -14.91 -20.87 -13.72
C LYS A 26 -15.35 -20.36 -12.34
N ASN A 27 -14.73 -20.87 -11.26
CA ASN A 27 -15.03 -20.48 -9.88
C ASN A 27 -13.90 -19.65 -9.26
N THR A 28 -13.21 -18.83 -10.05
CA THR A 28 -12.12 -17.99 -9.58
C THR A 28 -12.41 -16.52 -9.84
N VAL A 29 -11.83 -15.65 -9.01
CA VAL A 29 -11.73 -14.21 -9.27
C VAL A 29 -10.32 -13.93 -9.74
N LEU A 30 -10.18 -13.39 -10.95
CA LEU A 30 -8.88 -13.01 -11.52
C LEU A 30 -8.63 -11.53 -11.24
N ILE A 31 -7.63 -11.24 -10.42
CA ILE A 31 -7.23 -9.86 -10.09
C ILE A 31 -5.88 -9.58 -10.75
N MET A 32 -5.85 -8.56 -11.59
CA MET A 32 -4.64 -8.10 -12.26
C MET A 32 -4.28 -6.70 -11.79
N THR A 33 -3.00 -6.44 -11.55
CA THR A 33 -2.50 -5.12 -11.16
C THR A 33 -1.51 -4.59 -12.20
N SER A 34 -1.58 -3.30 -12.47
CA SER A 34 -0.68 -2.61 -13.41
C SER A 34 -0.38 -1.20 -12.92
N ASN A 35 0.77 -0.67 -13.32
CA ASN A 35 1.13 0.73 -13.16
C ASN A 35 0.90 1.55 -14.45
N ALA A 36 0.14 1.02 -15.39
CA ALA A 36 -0.22 1.72 -16.63
C ALA A 36 -0.88 3.07 -16.31
N GLY A 37 -0.43 4.13 -16.95
CA GLY A 37 -0.97 5.47 -16.76
C GLY A 37 -0.57 6.16 -15.44
N ALA A 38 0.31 5.58 -14.61
CA ALA A 38 0.74 6.17 -13.34
C ALA A 38 1.25 7.61 -13.48
N GLN A 39 1.90 7.95 -14.58
CA GLN A 39 2.38 9.31 -14.85
C GLN A 39 1.24 10.34 -15.00
N ARG A 40 0.05 9.92 -15.41
CA ARG A 40 -1.15 10.77 -15.50
C ARG A 40 -1.74 11.08 -14.13
N ILE A 41 -1.53 10.18 -13.16
CA ILE A 41 -2.02 10.35 -11.78
C ILE A 41 -1.15 11.35 -11.01
N ILE A 42 0.15 11.43 -11.33
CA ILE A 42 1.15 12.23 -10.61
C ILE A 42 1.18 13.70 -11.08
N ALA A 43 0.45 14.08 -12.13
CA ALA A 43 0.41 15.45 -12.60
C ALA A 43 0.02 16.41 -11.46
N PRO A 44 0.78 17.53 -11.26
CA PRO A 44 0.53 18.42 -10.15
C PRO A 44 -0.88 19.00 -10.24
N LYS A 45 -1.70 18.72 -9.23
CA LYS A 45 -2.97 19.41 -9.06
C LYS A 45 -2.68 20.84 -8.61
N ASN A 46 -3.29 21.82 -9.27
CA ASN A 46 -3.36 23.16 -8.74
C ASN A 46 -3.98 23.11 -7.34
N LEU A 47 -3.18 23.44 -6.32
CA LEU A 47 -3.58 23.51 -4.92
C LEU A 47 -4.48 24.77 -4.74
N GLY A 48 -5.74 24.68 -5.20
CA GLY A 48 -6.79 25.63 -4.91
C GLY A 48 -7.81 24.99 -3.95
N PHE A 49 -8.62 25.81 -3.27
CA PHE A 49 -9.72 25.35 -2.44
C PHE A 49 -10.73 24.55 -3.29
N LEU A 50 -10.63 23.22 -3.23
CA LEU A 50 -11.46 22.32 -4.03
C LEU A 50 -12.71 21.96 -3.22
N THR A 51 -13.87 22.24 -3.79
CA THR A 51 -15.15 21.68 -3.33
C THR A 51 -15.23 20.19 -3.66
N GLU A 52 -16.11 19.43 -3.01
CA GLU A 52 -16.30 17.99 -3.31
C GLU A 52 -16.62 17.73 -4.78
N THR A 53 -17.45 18.55 -5.38
CA THR A 53 -17.81 18.50 -6.81
C THR A 53 -16.60 18.65 -7.72
N THR A 54 -15.61 19.46 -7.32
CA THR A 54 -14.36 19.63 -8.08
C THR A 54 -13.46 18.39 -7.94
N ARG A 55 -13.48 17.70 -6.79
CA ARG A 55 -12.71 16.47 -6.55
C ARG A 55 -13.20 15.29 -7.40
N GLU A 56 -14.51 15.15 -7.56
CA GLU A 56 -15.10 14.11 -8.43
C GLU A 56 -14.76 14.37 -9.90
N GLN A 57 -14.87 15.59 -10.37
CA GLN A 57 -14.51 15.95 -11.74
C GLN A 57 -13.02 15.74 -12.03
N ASP A 58 -12.15 16.03 -11.07
CA ASP A 58 -10.72 15.81 -11.19
C ASP A 58 -10.39 14.31 -11.23
N TYR A 59 -11.11 13.50 -10.44
CA TYR A 59 -10.96 12.05 -10.48
C TYR A 59 -11.39 11.47 -11.82
N GLU A 60 -12.52 11.90 -12.37
CA GLU A 60 -12.99 11.42 -13.69
C GLU A 60 -12.05 11.83 -14.84
N LYS A 61 -11.49 13.03 -14.81
CA LYS A 61 -10.45 13.47 -15.75
C LYS A 61 -9.18 12.62 -15.64
N MET A 62 -8.73 12.37 -14.40
CA MET A 62 -7.58 11.51 -14.14
C MET A 62 -7.85 10.09 -14.66
N LYS A 63 -9.00 9.51 -14.32
CA LYS A 63 -9.43 8.17 -14.75
C LYS A 63 -9.46 8.07 -16.28
N SER A 64 -10.03 9.06 -16.95
CA SER A 64 -10.06 9.13 -18.42
C SER A 64 -8.64 9.12 -19.01
N GLY A 65 -7.72 9.94 -18.48
CA GLY A 65 -6.33 9.97 -18.93
C GLY A 65 -5.58 8.65 -18.68
N VAL A 66 -5.83 7.99 -17.57
CA VAL A 66 -5.27 6.65 -17.30
C VAL A 66 -5.82 5.63 -18.27
N MET A 67 -7.13 5.66 -18.56
CA MET A 67 -7.76 4.75 -19.52
C MET A 67 -7.25 4.93 -20.95
N GLU A 68 -6.89 6.14 -21.35
CA GLU A 68 -6.21 6.37 -22.63
C GLU A 68 -4.86 5.65 -22.71
N GLU A 69 -4.05 5.70 -21.63
CA GLU A 69 -2.77 4.99 -21.59
C GLU A 69 -2.96 3.47 -21.54
N VAL A 70 -3.96 2.97 -20.80
CA VAL A 70 -4.32 1.54 -20.75
C VAL A 70 -4.66 1.03 -22.15
N ARG A 71 -5.45 1.78 -22.95
CA ARG A 71 -5.83 1.42 -24.32
C ARG A 71 -4.65 1.41 -25.31
N LYS A 72 -3.56 2.10 -25.01
CA LYS A 72 -2.32 2.03 -25.81
C LYS A 72 -1.51 0.77 -25.54
N ILE A 73 -1.59 0.26 -24.31
CA ILE A 73 -0.79 -0.90 -23.84
C ILE A 73 -1.53 -2.22 -24.10
N PHE A 74 -2.83 -2.23 -23.84
CA PHE A 74 -3.65 -3.43 -23.92
C PHE A 74 -4.54 -3.39 -25.16
N LYS A 75 -4.63 -4.50 -25.87
CA LYS A 75 -5.50 -4.61 -27.03
C LYS A 75 -6.98 -4.47 -26.62
N PRO A 76 -7.82 -3.89 -27.49
CA PRO A 76 -9.25 -3.72 -27.23
C PRO A 76 -9.96 -5.04 -26.85
N GLU A 77 -9.61 -6.15 -27.51
CA GLU A 77 -10.14 -7.47 -27.23
C GLU A 77 -9.92 -7.92 -25.77
N PHE A 78 -8.74 -7.56 -25.19
CA PHE A 78 -8.41 -7.87 -23.79
C PHE A 78 -9.20 -6.99 -22.83
N ILE A 79 -9.27 -5.68 -23.11
CA ILE A 79 -9.99 -4.73 -22.24
C ILE A 79 -11.48 -5.07 -22.18
N ASN A 80 -12.08 -5.49 -23.30
CA ASN A 80 -13.49 -5.85 -23.39
C ASN A 80 -13.88 -7.14 -22.64
N ARG A 81 -12.90 -7.91 -22.16
CA ARG A 81 -13.10 -9.13 -21.37
C ARG A 81 -12.93 -8.91 -19.86
N ILE A 82 -12.49 -7.72 -19.46
CA ILE A 82 -12.33 -7.34 -18.07
C ILE A 82 -13.69 -6.81 -17.58
N ASP A 83 -14.21 -7.38 -16.50
CA ASP A 83 -15.50 -6.99 -15.93
C ASP A 83 -15.45 -5.58 -15.34
N ASP A 84 -14.34 -5.22 -14.64
CA ASP A 84 -14.17 -3.89 -14.04
C ASP A 84 -12.70 -3.46 -14.02
N ILE A 85 -12.48 -2.15 -14.23
CA ILE A 85 -11.17 -1.51 -14.17
C ILE A 85 -11.19 -0.42 -13.10
N ILE A 86 -10.53 -0.70 -11.98
CA ILE A 86 -10.44 0.21 -10.85
C ILE A 86 -9.17 1.04 -10.96
N VAL A 87 -9.33 2.36 -11.05
CA VAL A 87 -8.22 3.32 -11.03
C VAL A 87 -8.06 3.89 -9.64
N PHE A 88 -6.94 3.59 -8.98
CA PHE A 88 -6.64 4.14 -7.66
C PHE A 88 -6.13 5.58 -7.78
N LYS A 89 -6.64 6.45 -6.92
CA LYS A 89 -6.14 7.82 -6.76
C LYS A 89 -4.89 7.86 -5.87
N THR A 90 -4.16 8.98 -5.92
CA THR A 90 -3.05 9.23 -4.99
C THR A 90 -3.56 9.31 -3.56
N LEU A 91 -2.74 8.80 -2.63
CA LEU A 91 -3.04 8.88 -1.20
C LEU A 91 -2.87 10.31 -0.70
N GLU A 92 -3.81 10.78 0.10
CA GLU A 92 -3.72 12.05 0.83
C GLU A 92 -3.07 11.83 2.22
N LYS A 93 -2.75 12.91 2.94
CA LYS A 93 -2.11 12.84 4.27
C LYS A 93 -2.93 12.01 5.27
N LYS A 94 -4.26 12.12 5.23
CA LYS A 94 -5.16 11.35 6.10
C LYS A 94 -5.01 9.84 5.88
N GLU A 95 -5.05 9.41 4.63
CA GLU A 95 -4.90 7.99 4.26
C GLU A 95 -3.50 7.47 4.59
N MET A 96 -2.47 8.30 4.45
CA MET A 96 -1.10 7.97 4.86
C MET A 96 -0.99 7.76 6.37
N LEU A 97 -1.68 8.56 7.19
CA LEU A 97 -1.76 8.37 8.64
C LEU A 97 -2.49 7.06 9.01
N GLU A 98 -3.56 6.73 8.32
CA GLU A 98 -4.29 5.46 8.49
C GLU A 98 -3.40 4.27 8.15
N ILE A 99 -2.58 4.37 7.09
CA ILE A 99 -1.60 3.33 6.72
C ILE A 99 -0.53 3.18 7.78
N VAL A 100 0.05 4.28 8.30
CA VAL A 100 1.03 4.21 9.39
C VAL A 100 0.41 3.58 10.64
N GLN A 101 -0.85 3.91 10.97
CA GLN A 101 -1.58 3.29 12.06
C GLN A 101 -1.74 1.78 11.86
N LEU A 102 -2.12 1.35 10.65
CA LEU A 102 -2.29 -0.06 10.30
C LEU A 102 -0.96 -0.82 10.42
N LEU A 103 0.12 -0.28 9.85
CA LEU A 103 1.46 -0.88 9.90
C LEU A 103 1.96 -0.98 11.35
N SER A 104 1.77 0.07 12.16
CA SER A 104 2.12 0.06 13.58
C SER A 104 1.33 -0.98 14.37
N SER A 105 0.02 -1.13 14.05
CA SER A 105 -0.82 -2.16 14.68
C SER A 105 -0.38 -3.58 14.31
N HIS A 106 0.01 -3.80 13.06
CA HIS A 106 0.54 -5.10 12.62
C HIS A 106 1.85 -5.44 13.33
N LEU A 107 2.75 -4.46 13.47
CA LEU A 107 4.01 -4.63 14.20
C LEU A 107 3.74 -4.96 15.68
N SER A 108 2.84 -4.21 16.34
CA SER A 108 2.46 -4.48 17.74
C SER A 108 1.93 -5.90 17.93
N LYS A 109 1.00 -6.34 17.08
CA LYS A 109 0.43 -7.69 17.16
C LYS A 109 1.49 -8.78 16.92
N ARG A 110 2.43 -8.56 16.00
CA ARG A 110 3.53 -9.50 15.75
C ARG A 110 4.44 -9.62 16.96
N CYS A 111 4.88 -8.49 17.53
CA CYS A 111 5.74 -8.47 18.71
C CYS A 111 5.05 -9.07 19.94
N GLU A 112 3.77 -8.83 20.14
CA GLU A 112 2.99 -9.42 21.24
C GLU A 112 2.89 -10.95 21.08
N LYS A 113 2.63 -11.44 19.87
CA LYS A 113 2.47 -12.86 19.59
C LYS A 113 3.78 -13.65 19.66
N GLU A 114 4.87 -13.08 19.14
CA GLU A 114 6.14 -13.79 18.93
C GLU A 114 7.13 -13.57 20.08
N MET A 115 7.03 -12.45 20.80
CA MET A 115 8.00 -12.03 21.81
C MET A 115 7.36 -11.62 23.15
N GLU A 116 6.05 -11.73 23.29
CA GLU A 116 5.28 -11.26 24.46
C GLU A 116 5.49 -9.76 24.77
N LEU A 117 5.90 -8.99 23.77
CA LEU A 117 6.27 -7.58 23.88
C LEU A 117 5.10 -6.67 23.45
N LYS A 118 4.62 -5.81 24.35
CA LYS A 118 3.52 -4.87 24.07
C LYS A 118 4.05 -3.53 23.59
N LEU A 119 3.71 -3.15 22.36
CA LEU A 119 4.13 -1.89 21.76
C LEU A 119 2.98 -0.88 21.70
N HIS A 120 3.27 0.34 22.12
CA HIS A 120 2.38 1.50 22.01
C HIS A 120 3.02 2.59 21.16
N PHE A 121 2.30 3.10 20.17
CA PHE A 121 2.78 4.13 19.26
C PHE A 121 2.05 5.45 19.50
N SER A 122 2.80 6.51 19.82
CA SER A 122 2.21 7.84 20.02
C SER A 122 1.73 8.45 18.70
N ASN A 123 0.70 9.30 18.77
CA ASN A 123 0.21 10.02 17.58
C ASN A 123 1.27 10.96 17.00
N ALA A 124 2.05 11.64 17.86
CA ALA A 124 3.15 12.49 17.43
C ALA A 124 4.20 11.75 16.59
N LEU A 125 4.49 10.48 16.91
CA LEU A 125 5.38 9.64 16.11
C LEU A 125 4.78 9.34 14.73
N LYS A 126 3.49 8.97 14.68
CA LYS A 126 2.81 8.66 13.41
C LYS A 126 2.77 9.87 12.48
N GLU A 127 2.44 11.03 13.02
CA GLU A 127 2.47 12.30 12.28
C GLU A 127 3.87 12.63 11.79
N HIS A 128 4.89 12.49 12.64
CA HIS A 128 6.28 12.68 12.25
C HIS A 128 6.71 11.76 11.10
N ILE A 129 6.32 10.47 11.15
CA ILE A 129 6.64 9.52 10.08
C ILE A 129 6.02 9.97 8.76
N VAL A 130 4.75 10.38 8.77
CA VAL A 130 4.10 10.88 7.56
C VAL A 130 4.74 12.17 7.09
N ASP A 131 4.94 13.15 7.95
CA ASP A 131 5.46 14.46 7.56
C ASP A 131 6.89 14.39 7.00
N LYS A 132 7.71 13.48 7.50
CA LYS A 132 9.11 13.36 7.09
C LYS A 132 9.34 12.40 5.93
N TYR A 133 8.57 11.32 5.84
CA TYR A 133 8.87 10.21 4.92
C TYR A 133 7.80 9.96 3.87
N ALA A 134 6.64 10.65 3.91
CA ALA A 134 5.65 10.49 2.87
C ALA A 134 6.16 11.02 1.53
N ASP A 135 5.98 10.21 0.49
CA ASP A 135 6.14 10.61 -0.90
C ASP A 135 4.85 10.26 -1.64
N TYR A 136 4.07 11.27 -1.96
CA TYR A 136 2.78 11.12 -2.63
C TYR A 136 2.88 10.47 -4.01
N LYS A 137 4.07 10.47 -4.62
CA LYS A 137 4.33 9.80 -5.91
C LYS A 137 4.59 8.31 -5.76
N MET A 138 5.17 7.91 -4.63
CA MET A 138 5.56 6.52 -4.36
C MET A 138 4.54 5.76 -3.49
N GLY A 139 3.46 6.42 -3.07
CA GLY A 139 2.40 5.84 -2.23
C GLY A 139 2.89 5.47 -0.83
N ALA A 140 2.48 4.31 -0.33
CA ALA A 140 2.79 3.87 1.04
C ALA A 140 4.17 3.20 1.21
N ARG A 141 4.91 2.92 0.14
CA ARG A 141 6.20 2.22 0.20
C ARG A 141 7.26 2.94 1.05
N PRO A 142 7.44 4.28 0.94
CA PRO A 142 8.36 5.01 1.81
C PRO A 142 8.01 4.92 3.29
N LEU A 143 6.71 4.92 3.63
CA LEU A 143 6.23 4.81 5.02
C LEU A 143 6.56 3.44 5.62
N LYS A 144 6.39 2.36 4.86
CA LYS A 144 6.77 1.02 5.31
C LYS A 144 8.27 0.93 5.58
N ARG A 145 9.11 1.46 4.68
CA ARG A 145 10.57 1.49 4.87
C ARG A 145 10.96 2.38 6.06
N ALA A 146 10.27 3.51 6.24
CA ALA A 146 10.52 4.37 7.40
C ALA A 146 10.24 3.64 8.71
N ILE A 147 9.10 2.97 8.85
CA ILE A 147 8.78 2.18 10.04
C ILE A 147 9.85 1.13 10.29
N GLN A 148 10.28 0.40 9.27
CA GLN A 148 11.36 -0.57 9.41
C GLN A 148 12.64 0.10 9.95
N ASN A 149 13.14 1.13 9.29
CA ASN A 149 14.44 1.73 9.62
C ASN A 149 14.44 2.49 10.94
N VAL A 150 13.32 3.18 11.30
CA VAL A 150 13.32 4.07 12.48
C VAL A 150 12.62 3.46 13.70
N ILE A 151 11.97 2.32 13.54
CA ILE A 151 11.27 1.62 14.63
C ILE A 151 11.74 0.18 14.75
N GLU A 152 11.56 -0.67 13.70
CA GLU A 152 11.85 -2.10 13.79
C GLU A 152 13.34 -2.36 14.04
N ASP A 153 14.23 -1.73 13.26
CA ASP A 153 15.68 -1.94 13.41
C ASP A 153 16.20 -1.45 14.78
N PRO A 154 15.89 -0.21 15.25
CA PRO A 154 16.30 0.22 16.59
C PRO A 154 15.66 -0.58 17.73
N LEU A 155 14.42 -1.07 17.57
CA LEU A 155 13.78 -1.94 18.53
C LEU A 155 14.52 -3.27 18.64
N ALA A 156 14.90 -3.86 17.51
CA ALA A 156 15.67 -5.09 17.46
C ALA A 156 17.06 -4.92 18.12
N GLU A 157 17.75 -3.80 17.87
CA GLU A 157 19.02 -3.49 18.52
C GLU A 157 18.88 -3.43 20.05
N LYS A 158 17.82 -2.81 20.56
CA LYS A 158 17.56 -2.71 22.01
C LYS A 158 17.23 -4.06 22.65
N ILE A 159 16.50 -4.92 21.93
CA ILE A 159 16.23 -6.29 22.38
C ILE A 159 17.53 -7.09 22.44
N LEU A 160 18.38 -7.00 21.42
CA LEU A 160 19.68 -7.69 21.37
C LEU A 160 20.66 -7.18 22.42
N ALA A 161 20.60 -5.89 22.75
CA ALA A 161 21.39 -5.27 23.83
C ALA A 161 20.89 -5.64 25.23
N GLY A 162 19.75 -6.32 25.37
CA GLY A 162 19.16 -6.65 26.65
C GLY A 162 18.54 -5.43 27.37
N GLU A 163 18.18 -4.38 26.64
CA GLU A 163 17.47 -3.21 27.16
C GLU A 163 15.94 -3.42 27.20
N ILE A 164 15.45 -4.34 26.38
CA ILE A 164 14.03 -4.71 26.25
C ILE A 164 13.92 -6.23 26.33
N HIS A 165 13.00 -6.73 27.16
CA HIS A 165 12.78 -8.15 27.42
C HIS A 165 11.37 -8.59 27.10
N ALA A 166 11.14 -9.89 27.00
CA ALA A 166 9.81 -10.46 26.90
C ALA A 166 8.97 -10.06 28.12
N GLY A 167 7.72 -9.68 27.89
CA GLY A 167 6.80 -9.19 28.92
C GLY A 167 6.77 -7.67 29.10
N ASP A 168 7.77 -6.95 28.60
CA ASP A 168 7.84 -5.50 28.72
C ASP A 168 6.75 -4.78 27.91
N GLN A 169 6.43 -3.56 28.37
CA GLN A 169 5.62 -2.61 27.62
C GLN A 169 6.49 -1.46 27.12
N VAL A 170 6.57 -1.28 25.79
CA VAL A 170 7.40 -0.23 25.20
C VAL A 170 6.51 0.81 24.54
N THR A 171 6.63 2.06 24.99
CA THR A 171 5.98 3.21 24.34
C THR A 171 6.97 3.88 23.40
N ILE A 172 6.66 3.86 22.10
CA ILE A 172 7.48 4.48 21.06
C ILE A 172 6.88 5.84 20.75
N GLY A 173 7.65 6.89 21.01
CA GLY A 173 7.22 8.27 20.89
C GLY A 173 8.16 9.12 20.03
N PHE A 174 7.72 10.36 19.74
CA PHE A 174 8.55 11.38 19.13
C PHE A 174 8.57 12.60 20.01
N ARG A 175 9.73 12.94 20.57
CA ARG A 175 9.91 14.07 21.48
C ARG A 175 11.24 14.79 21.20
N LYS A 176 11.23 16.13 21.25
CA LYS A 176 12.43 16.96 21.03
C LYS A 176 13.21 16.63 19.76
N GLY A 177 12.51 16.26 18.67
CA GLY A 177 13.14 15.96 17.39
C GLY A 177 13.70 14.53 17.25
N GLN A 178 13.51 13.67 18.25
CA GLN A 178 14.04 12.30 18.28
C GLN A 178 12.95 11.27 18.60
N ILE A 179 13.12 10.06 18.10
CA ILE A 179 12.29 8.91 18.44
C ILE A 179 12.78 8.34 19.76
N SER A 180 11.87 8.14 20.71
CA SER A 180 12.14 7.58 22.04
C SER A 180 11.48 6.22 22.20
N PHE A 181 12.13 5.34 22.97
CA PHE A 181 11.63 4.03 23.38
C PHE A 181 11.56 4.04 24.91
N ASP A 182 10.38 4.24 25.44
CA ASP A 182 10.15 4.30 26.90
C ASP A 182 9.66 2.91 27.36
N VAL A 183 10.53 2.17 28.07
CA VAL A 183 10.25 0.81 28.58
C VAL A 183 9.58 0.90 29.94
N LYS A 184 8.54 0.11 30.15
CA LYS A 184 7.90 -0.14 31.44
C LYS A 184 7.93 -1.65 31.69
N ASN A 185 8.58 -2.02 32.75
CA ASN A 185 8.61 -3.39 33.28
C ASN A 185 7.29 -3.71 33.95
#